data_b08ae8f8f19247e29a1c1c028ce38dfc
#
_entry.id   b08ae8f8f19247e29a1c1c028ce38dfc
#
_cell.length_a   1.000
_cell.length_b   1.000
_cell.length_c   1.000
_cell.angle_alpha   90.00
_cell.angle_beta   90.00
_cell.angle_gamma   90.00
#
_symmetry.space_group_name_H-M   'P 1'
#
loop_
_entity.id
_entity.type
_entity.pdbx_description
1 polymer ?
#
loop_
_entity_poly.entity_id
_entity_poly.type
_entity_poly.pdbx_seq_one_letter_code
_entity_poly.pdbx_strand_id
1 'polypeptide(L)'
;MIQKRPPHTLNLLALLSAGAALWGCGRPVQETAAHKIADALPAVLGPAAHYDVQVDGDPFALARGRAHGVHIQGQDVQLSPKITLDTLNADAEDVSFDAKTRRLSHVGRTRFSATMDQEHLTNYLAQSKPLLPGLLVTLQDSTVEARVPVTFLGLHTTAALAGTFRPNAADLSRLDFVTEGAQVGGVPLPAALVNLAAGALNPVISLADLKAPLTITATGVEHGRLILQGTADLSGLLQK
;
A
#
# COMPACT_ATOMS: atom_id res chain seq x y z
N MET A 1 20.12 -35.13 -4.86
CA MET A 1 19.57 -34.61 -6.12
C MET A 1 18.47 -33.63 -5.75
N ILE A 2 18.78 -32.34 -5.73
CA ILE A 2 17.84 -31.26 -5.38
C ILE A 2 17.31 -30.70 -6.69
N GLN A 3 16.05 -30.98 -6.96
CA GLN A 3 15.35 -30.54 -8.17
C GLN A 3 14.96 -29.06 -8.01
N LYS A 4 15.73 -28.21 -8.66
CA LYS A 4 15.52 -26.75 -8.74
C LYS A 4 14.24 -26.49 -9.56
N ARG A 5 13.15 -26.08 -8.90
CA ARG A 5 11.94 -25.61 -9.58
C ARG A 5 12.26 -24.29 -10.29
N PRO A 6 11.89 -24.12 -11.56
CA PRO A 6 12.07 -22.83 -12.25
C PRO A 6 11.15 -21.77 -11.63
N PRO A 7 11.55 -20.49 -11.65
CA PRO A 7 10.70 -19.40 -11.19
C PRO A 7 9.48 -19.31 -12.12
N HIS A 8 8.29 -19.36 -11.54
CA HIS A 8 7.05 -19.07 -12.25
C HIS A 8 7.06 -17.59 -12.64
N THR A 9 7.53 -17.30 -13.85
CA THR A 9 7.28 -16.03 -14.53
C THR A 9 5.77 -16.00 -14.82
N LEU A 10 5.01 -15.41 -13.91
CA LEU A 10 3.59 -15.20 -14.10
C LEU A 10 3.42 -14.19 -15.24
N ASN A 11 3.04 -14.71 -16.41
CA ASN A 11 2.60 -13.91 -17.53
C ASN A 11 1.27 -13.24 -17.16
N LEU A 12 1.32 -12.00 -16.72
CA LEU A 12 0.16 -11.10 -16.53
C LEU A 12 -0.66 -10.90 -17.83
N LEU A 13 -0.30 -11.59 -18.87
CA LEU A 13 -0.49 -11.30 -20.27
C LEU A 13 -1.45 -12.21 -21.00
N ALA A 14 -2.03 -13.21 -20.34
CA ALA A 14 -3.02 -14.08 -20.99
C ALA A 14 -4.41 -13.43 -21.15
N LEU A 15 -4.56 -12.15 -20.77
CA LEU A 15 -5.85 -11.59 -20.37
C LEU A 15 -6.61 -10.79 -21.44
N LEU A 16 -6.04 -10.48 -22.59
CA LEU A 16 -6.71 -9.60 -23.57
C LEU A 16 -6.92 -10.19 -24.97
N SER A 17 -6.75 -11.50 -25.18
CA SER A 17 -6.82 -12.08 -26.54
C SER A 17 -8.20 -12.64 -26.95
N ALA A 18 -9.27 -12.39 -26.19
CA ALA A 18 -10.63 -12.89 -26.54
C ALA A 18 -11.56 -11.78 -27.09
N GLY A 19 -11.02 -10.86 -27.86
CA GLY A 19 -11.74 -9.69 -28.36
C GLY A 19 -12.12 -9.67 -29.83
N ALA A 20 -12.52 -10.80 -30.43
CA ALA A 20 -12.92 -10.78 -31.83
C ALA A 20 -14.19 -11.56 -32.10
N ALA A 21 -15.28 -11.31 -31.40
CA ALA A 21 -16.64 -11.59 -31.86
C ALA A 21 -17.68 -11.21 -30.79
N LEU A 22 -18.12 -9.95 -30.76
CA LEU A 22 -19.45 -9.61 -30.26
C LEU A 22 -19.72 -8.13 -30.63
N TRP A 23 -20.34 -7.92 -31.74
CA TRP A 23 -20.97 -6.66 -32.11
C TRP A 23 -22.27 -6.53 -31.30
N GLY A 24 -22.23 -5.73 -30.25
CA GLY A 24 -23.41 -5.41 -29.47
C GLY A 24 -23.06 -4.71 -28.16
N CYS A 25 -23.35 -3.41 -28.05
CA CYS A 25 -23.35 -2.57 -26.85
C CYS A 25 -22.04 -2.49 -26.08
N GLY A 26 -21.44 -1.28 -25.96
CA GLY A 26 -20.14 -1.03 -25.34
C GLY A 26 -19.91 -1.49 -23.89
N ARG A 27 -20.95 -1.80 -23.13
CA ARG A 27 -20.87 -2.36 -21.76
C ARG A 27 -20.15 -3.69 -21.66
N PRO A 28 -20.41 -4.73 -22.50
CA PRO A 28 -19.76 -6.03 -22.31
C PRO A 28 -18.25 -6.03 -22.52
N VAL A 29 -17.71 -5.08 -23.29
CA VAL A 29 -16.25 -4.98 -23.49
C VAL A 29 -15.56 -4.42 -22.24
N GLN A 30 -16.13 -3.40 -21.63
CA GLN A 30 -15.61 -2.80 -20.39
C GLN A 30 -15.67 -3.80 -19.23
N GLU A 31 -16.81 -4.46 -19.04
CA GLU A 31 -17.01 -5.48 -18.00
C GLU A 31 -16.05 -6.67 -18.17
N THR A 32 -15.87 -7.14 -19.41
CA THR A 32 -14.90 -8.22 -19.68
C THR A 32 -13.47 -7.81 -19.39
N ALA A 33 -13.08 -6.57 -19.70
CA ALA A 33 -11.77 -6.04 -19.39
C ALA A 33 -11.58 -5.90 -17.87
N ALA A 34 -12.57 -5.35 -17.19
CA ALA A 34 -12.56 -5.17 -15.73
C ALA A 34 -12.41 -6.50 -14.99
N HIS A 35 -13.20 -7.52 -15.32
CA HIS A 35 -13.08 -8.85 -14.72
C HIS A 35 -11.69 -9.46 -14.91
N LYS A 36 -11.12 -9.35 -16.11
CA LYS A 36 -9.78 -9.89 -16.38
C LYS A 36 -8.69 -9.17 -15.60
N ILE A 37 -8.81 -7.86 -15.41
CA ILE A 37 -7.89 -7.09 -14.57
C ILE A 37 -8.07 -7.53 -13.12
N ALA A 38 -9.29 -7.63 -12.61
CA ALA A 38 -9.57 -8.05 -11.25
C ALA A 38 -8.97 -9.43 -10.94
N ASP A 39 -9.09 -10.40 -11.85
CA ASP A 39 -8.51 -11.73 -11.72
C ASP A 39 -6.96 -11.72 -11.66
N ALA A 40 -6.33 -10.71 -12.24
CA ALA A 40 -4.88 -10.59 -12.27
C ALA A 40 -4.30 -9.81 -11.07
N LEU A 41 -5.10 -8.97 -10.41
CA LEU A 41 -4.65 -8.11 -9.31
C LEU A 41 -4.02 -8.86 -8.14
N PRO A 42 -4.52 -10.04 -7.70
CA PRO A 42 -3.90 -10.79 -6.61
C PRO A 42 -2.43 -11.15 -6.88
N ALA A 43 -2.05 -11.36 -8.11
CA ALA A 43 -0.67 -11.66 -8.48
C ALA A 43 0.27 -10.43 -8.45
N VAL A 44 -0.30 -9.23 -8.63
CA VAL A 44 0.42 -7.96 -8.73
C VAL A 44 0.45 -7.22 -7.41
N LEU A 45 -0.73 -6.98 -6.84
CA LEU A 45 -0.91 -6.21 -5.61
C LEU A 45 -0.92 -7.10 -4.36
N GLY A 46 -1.20 -8.41 -4.51
CA GLY A 46 -1.35 -9.35 -3.42
C GLY A 46 -2.80 -9.83 -3.26
N PRO A 47 -3.03 -10.83 -2.41
CA PRO A 47 -4.38 -11.32 -2.13
C PRO A 47 -5.20 -10.23 -1.43
N ALA A 48 -6.51 -10.23 -1.69
CA ALA A 48 -7.50 -9.36 -1.06
C ALA A 48 -8.79 -10.12 -0.83
N ALA A 49 -9.64 -9.65 0.07
CA ALA A 49 -10.99 -10.18 0.22
C ALA A 49 -11.82 -9.91 -1.03
N HIS A 50 -11.65 -8.74 -1.64
CA HIS A 50 -12.36 -8.35 -2.85
C HIS A 50 -11.57 -7.30 -3.62
N TYR A 51 -11.63 -7.41 -4.98
CA TYR A 51 -11.23 -6.36 -5.90
C TYR A 51 -12.41 -5.98 -6.79
N ASP A 52 -12.72 -4.69 -6.85
CA ASP A 52 -13.60 -4.09 -7.86
C ASP A 52 -12.75 -3.27 -8.82
N VAL A 53 -13.02 -3.43 -10.12
CA VAL A 53 -12.28 -2.75 -11.18
C VAL A 53 -13.25 -2.13 -12.14
N GLN A 54 -13.04 -0.85 -12.43
CA GLN A 54 -13.76 -0.11 -13.45
C GLN A 54 -12.79 0.38 -14.51
N VAL A 55 -13.17 0.20 -15.77
CA VAL A 55 -12.33 0.58 -16.91
C VAL A 55 -13.06 1.61 -17.74
N ASP A 56 -12.48 2.80 -17.87
CA ASP A 56 -13.00 3.88 -18.65
C ASP A 56 -12.32 3.97 -20.01
N GLY A 57 -13.11 4.09 -21.05
CA GLY A 57 -12.60 4.26 -22.40
C GLY A 57 -13.66 4.08 -23.47
N ASP A 58 -13.37 4.60 -24.65
CA ASP A 58 -14.16 4.35 -25.84
C ASP A 58 -14.06 2.86 -26.24
N PRO A 59 -15.16 2.17 -26.58
CA PRO A 59 -15.16 0.75 -26.94
C PRO A 59 -14.17 0.39 -28.04
N PHE A 60 -13.98 1.24 -29.03
CA PHE A 60 -13.01 1.01 -30.10
C PHE A 60 -11.57 1.23 -29.63
N ALA A 61 -11.33 2.13 -28.69
CA ALA A 61 -10.03 2.31 -28.06
C ALA A 61 -9.69 1.11 -27.18
N LEU A 62 -10.64 0.64 -26.36
CA LEU A 62 -10.49 -0.56 -25.53
C LEU A 62 -10.23 -1.81 -26.36
N ALA A 63 -10.92 -2.00 -27.48
CA ALA A 63 -10.65 -3.10 -28.41
C ALA A 63 -9.24 -3.07 -29.02
N ARG A 64 -8.62 -1.88 -29.04
CA ARG A 64 -7.22 -1.67 -29.46
C ARG A 64 -6.23 -1.66 -28.30
N GLY A 65 -6.69 -1.99 -27.10
CA GLY A 65 -5.85 -2.04 -25.90
C GLY A 65 -5.53 -0.67 -25.29
N ARG A 66 -6.42 0.32 -25.44
CA ARG A 66 -6.24 1.65 -24.84
C ARG A 66 -7.41 1.95 -23.91
N ALA A 67 -7.12 2.16 -22.62
CA ALA A 67 -8.07 2.66 -21.63
C ALA A 67 -7.69 4.10 -21.25
N HIS A 68 -8.69 4.95 -21.09
CA HIS A 68 -8.48 6.31 -20.60
C HIS A 68 -8.22 6.31 -19.10
N GLY A 69 -8.92 5.47 -18.36
CA GLY A 69 -8.76 5.29 -16.92
C GLY A 69 -8.99 3.84 -16.50
N VAL A 70 -8.31 3.45 -15.44
CA VAL A 70 -8.55 2.19 -14.72
C VAL A 70 -8.63 2.53 -13.24
N HIS A 71 -9.80 2.29 -12.64
CA HIS A 71 -10.07 2.49 -11.22
C HIS A 71 -10.11 1.14 -10.54
N ILE A 72 -9.32 0.98 -9.49
CA ILE A 72 -9.20 -0.26 -8.71
C ILE A 72 -9.58 0.06 -7.28
N GLN A 73 -10.51 -0.73 -6.72
CA GLN A 73 -10.84 -0.71 -5.31
C GLN A 73 -10.57 -2.10 -4.73
N GLY A 74 -9.76 -2.16 -3.68
CA GLY A 74 -9.44 -3.39 -2.96
C GLY A 74 -9.87 -3.31 -1.50
N GLN A 75 -10.32 -4.43 -0.94
CA GLN A 75 -10.65 -4.58 0.48
C GLN A 75 -9.77 -5.68 1.07
N ASP A 76 -9.24 -5.45 2.27
CA ASP A 76 -8.33 -6.35 2.99
C ASP A 76 -7.14 -6.78 2.12
N VAL A 77 -6.46 -5.81 1.52
CA VAL A 77 -5.38 -6.04 0.55
C VAL A 77 -4.07 -6.32 1.28
N GLN A 78 -3.53 -7.52 1.10
CA GLN A 78 -2.24 -7.91 1.64
C GLN A 78 -1.12 -7.58 0.65
N LEU A 79 -0.59 -6.36 0.69
CA LEU A 79 0.50 -5.91 -0.20
C LEU A 79 1.79 -6.71 -0.01
N SER A 80 2.04 -7.19 1.19
CA SER A 80 3.18 -8.04 1.55
C SER A 80 2.80 -8.91 2.75
N PRO A 81 3.63 -9.91 3.13
CA PRO A 81 3.35 -10.74 4.32
C PRO A 81 3.17 -9.94 5.63
N LYS A 82 3.64 -8.69 5.66
CA LYS A 82 3.57 -7.83 6.85
C LYS A 82 2.57 -6.68 6.72
N ILE A 83 2.22 -6.28 5.50
CA ILE A 83 1.41 -5.08 5.24
C ILE A 83 0.04 -5.51 4.72
N THR A 84 -0.98 -5.29 5.52
CA THR A 84 -2.39 -5.43 5.14
C THR A 84 -3.06 -4.06 5.21
N LEU A 85 -3.79 -3.70 4.18
CA LEU A 85 -4.58 -2.48 4.08
C LEU A 85 -6.06 -2.84 4.18
N ASP A 86 -6.85 -2.06 4.92
CA ASP A 86 -8.31 -2.25 4.96
C ASP A 86 -8.93 -1.91 3.60
N THR A 87 -8.48 -0.79 3.03
CA THR A 87 -8.90 -0.37 1.70
C THR A 87 -7.72 0.11 0.88
N LEU A 88 -7.77 -0.14 -0.41
CA LEU A 88 -6.87 0.42 -1.42
C LEU A 88 -7.71 0.93 -2.58
N ASN A 89 -7.59 2.21 -2.88
CA ASN A 89 -8.13 2.81 -4.10
C ASN A 89 -6.94 3.23 -4.97
N ALA A 90 -6.92 2.82 -6.22
CA ALA A 90 -5.88 3.20 -7.17
C ALA A 90 -6.49 3.63 -8.50
N ASP A 91 -6.03 4.77 -9.00
CA ASP A 91 -6.45 5.37 -10.26
C ASP A 91 -5.25 5.46 -11.20
N ALA A 92 -5.32 4.77 -12.33
CA ALA A 92 -4.32 4.85 -13.40
C ALA A 92 -4.92 5.54 -14.62
N GLU A 93 -4.24 6.55 -15.12
CA GLU A 93 -4.63 7.32 -16.32
C GLU A 93 -3.83 6.81 -17.54
N ASP A 94 -4.42 6.92 -18.73
CA ASP A 94 -3.77 6.64 -20.04
C ASP A 94 -3.08 5.26 -20.10
N VAL A 95 -3.83 4.22 -19.83
CA VAL A 95 -3.34 2.85 -19.83
C VAL A 95 -3.35 2.28 -21.26
N SER A 96 -2.21 1.83 -21.73
CA SER A 96 -2.08 1.18 -23.03
C SER A 96 -1.49 -0.21 -22.92
N PHE A 97 -2.05 -1.12 -23.69
CA PHE A 97 -1.70 -2.51 -23.73
C PHE A 97 -1.38 -2.93 -25.17
N ASP A 98 -0.24 -3.56 -25.39
CA ASP A 98 0.13 -4.12 -26.69
C ASP A 98 -0.46 -5.55 -26.84
N ALA A 99 -1.44 -5.69 -27.72
CA ALA A 99 -2.10 -6.95 -27.98
C ALA A 99 -1.18 -8.03 -28.58
N LYS A 100 -0.09 -7.64 -29.27
CA LYS A 100 0.87 -8.59 -29.89
C LYS A 100 1.82 -9.18 -28.86
N THR A 101 2.40 -8.32 -28.02
CA THR A 101 3.32 -8.74 -26.98
C THR A 101 2.58 -9.16 -25.72
N ARG A 102 1.29 -8.85 -25.64
CA ARG A 102 0.46 -9.06 -24.45
C ARG A 102 1.05 -8.39 -23.21
N ARG A 103 1.60 -7.20 -23.36
CA ARG A 103 2.23 -6.44 -22.28
C ARG A 103 1.60 -5.07 -22.13
N LEU A 104 1.60 -4.58 -20.91
CA LEU A 104 1.34 -3.20 -20.63
C LEU A 104 2.43 -2.37 -21.32
N SER A 105 2.06 -1.48 -22.23
CA SER A 105 3.02 -0.70 -23.03
C SER A 105 3.15 0.73 -22.54
N HIS A 106 2.12 1.23 -21.85
CA HIS A 106 2.14 2.56 -21.25
C HIS A 106 1.16 2.63 -20.08
N VAL A 107 1.56 3.30 -19.02
CA VAL A 107 0.70 3.77 -17.93
C VAL A 107 1.10 5.20 -17.65
N GLY A 108 0.15 6.10 -17.67
CA GLY A 108 0.33 7.48 -17.30
C GLY A 108 0.43 7.64 -15.78
N ARG A 109 -0.15 8.72 -15.27
CA ARG A 109 -0.14 8.97 -13.83
C ARG A 109 -0.96 7.91 -13.08
N THR A 110 -0.36 7.35 -12.03
CA THR A 110 -1.07 6.47 -11.11
C THR A 110 -1.10 7.10 -9.72
N ARG A 111 -2.27 7.26 -9.16
CA ARG A 111 -2.51 7.75 -7.79
C ARG A 111 -3.09 6.63 -6.96
N PHE A 112 -2.80 6.64 -5.67
CA PHE A 112 -3.44 5.73 -4.73
C PHE A 112 -3.87 6.44 -3.46
N SER A 113 -4.90 5.90 -2.82
CA SER A 113 -5.31 6.19 -1.46
C SER A 113 -5.57 4.87 -0.75
N ALA A 114 -4.98 4.70 0.43
CA ALA A 114 -5.10 3.48 1.21
C ALA A 114 -5.43 3.80 2.66
N THR A 115 -6.17 2.91 3.31
CA THR A 115 -6.42 3.00 4.74
C THR A 115 -5.88 1.77 5.46
N MET A 116 -5.39 1.97 6.68
CA MET A 116 -4.94 0.92 7.57
C MET A 116 -5.48 1.22 8.98
N ASP A 117 -6.19 0.27 9.57
CA ASP A 117 -6.69 0.42 10.91
C ASP A 117 -5.60 0.24 11.98
N GLN A 118 -5.97 0.47 13.21
CA GLN A 118 -5.06 0.36 14.35
C GLN A 118 -4.55 -1.07 14.55
N GLU A 119 -5.37 -2.09 14.27
CA GLU A 119 -4.99 -3.49 14.45
C GLU A 119 -3.94 -3.90 13.41
N HIS A 120 -4.17 -3.62 12.14
CA HIS A 120 -3.22 -3.90 11.05
C HIS A 120 -1.90 -3.15 11.26
N LEU A 121 -1.94 -1.88 11.67
CA LEU A 121 -0.74 -1.10 11.97
C LEU A 121 0.04 -1.70 13.16
N THR A 122 -0.66 -2.07 14.24
CA THR A 122 -0.03 -2.67 15.42
C THR A 122 0.63 -4.01 15.06
N ASN A 123 -0.06 -4.86 14.29
CA ASN A 123 0.47 -6.14 13.83
C ASN A 123 1.70 -5.96 12.91
N TYR A 124 1.66 -4.99 12.01
CA TYR A 124 2.82 -4.63 11.18
C TYR A 124 4.01 -4.19 12.03
N LEU A 125 3.80 -3.31 13.00
CA LEU A 125 4.85 -2.81 13.87
C LEU A 125 5.43 -3.91 14.77
N ALA A 126 4.62 -4.79 15.33
CA ALA A 126 5.08 -5.93 16.11
C ALA A 126 6.03 -6.83 15.32
N GLN A 127 5.78 -7.04 14.03
CA GLN A 127 6.64 -7.82 13.13
C GLN A 127 7.88 -7.05 12.64
N SER A 128 7.76 -5.74 12.49
CA SER A 128 8.82 -4.89 11.91
C SER A 128 9.74 -4.28 12.95
N LYS A 129 9.31 -4.21 14.23
CA LYS A 129 10.03 -3.63 15.36
C LYS A 129 10.21 -4.63 16.50
N PRO A 130 10.93 -5.75 16.31
CA PRO A 130 11.09 -6.80 17.33
C PRO A 130 11.80 -6.31 18.61
N LEU A 131 12.49 -5.18 18.55
CA LEU A 131 13.14 -4.55 19.69
C LEU A 131 12.18 -3.75 20.58
N LEU A 132 10.93 -3.58 20.17
CA LEU A 132 9.87 -2.89 20.92
C LEU A 132 8.74 -3.88 21.29
N PRO A 133 9.00 -4.89 22.11
CA PRO A 133 7.98 -5.90 22.44
C PRO A 133 6.81 -5.25 23.19
N GLY A 134 5.59 -5.63 22.81
CA GLY A 134 4.37 -5.06 23.39
C GLY A 134 4.07 -3.63 22.96
N LEU A 135 4.69 -3.15 21.87
CA LEU A 135 4.32 -1.86 21.25
C LEU A 135 2.84 -1.88 20.87
N LEU A 136 2.10 -0.92 21.39
CA LEU A 136 0.71 -0.64 21.05
C LEU A 136 0.64 0.75 20.43
N VAL A 137 -0.11 0.88 19.35
CA VAL A 137 -0.38 2.18 18.73
C VAL A 137 -1.86 2.48 18.85
N THR A 138 -2.19 3.68 19.29
CA THR A 138 -3.57 4.19 19.33
C THR A 138 -3.68 5.32 18.32
N LEU A 139 -4.62 5.19 17.40
CA LEU A 139 -4.93 6.19 16.37
C LEU A 139 -6.13 7.01 16.84
N GLN A 140 -5.92 8.31 17.02
CA GLN A 140 -6.97 9.28 17.35
C GLN A 140 -7.00 10.32 16.22
N ASP A 141 -8.12 11.05 16.11
CA ASP A 141 -8.23 12.07 15.08
C ASP A 141 -7.05 13.05 15.16
N SER A 142 -6.27 13.11 14.09
CA SER A 142 -5.07 13.94 13.93
C SER A 142 -3.88 13.60 14.83
N THR A 143 -3.98 12.65 15.76
CA THR A 143 -2.90 12.32 16.70
C THR A 143 -2.67 10.82 16.77
N VAL A 144 -1.44 10.44 17.15
CA VAL A 144 -1.03 9.06 17.28
C VAL A 144 -0.33 8.91 18.62
N GLU A 145 -0.69 7.90 19.39
CA GLU A 145 0.02 7.55 20.60
C GLU A 145 0.63 6.15 20.46
N ALA A 146 1.96 6.07 20.67
CA ALA A 146 2.70 4.81 20.73
C ALA A 146 3.06 4.50 22.19
N ARG A 147 2.69 3.33 22.69
CA ARG A 147 2.95 2.88 24.07
C ARG A 147 3.79 1.61 24.06
N VAL A 148 4.83 1.58 24.88
CA VAL A 148 5.71 0.42 25.03
C VAL A 148 5.90 0.12 26.53
N PRO A 149 5.70 -1.14 26.97
CA PRO A 149 6.08 -1.54 28.31
C PRO A 149 7.60 -1.43 28.48
N VAL A 150 8.05 -0.79 29.55
CA VAL A 150 9.48 -0.61 29.86
C VAL A 150 9.77 -0.89 31.30
N THR A 151 11.00 -1.29 31.63
CA THR A 151 11.49 -1.34 33.01
C THR A 151 12.38 -0.13 33.26
N PHE A 152 11.93 0.78 34.08
CA PHE A 152 12.67 2.00 34.41
C PHE A 152 12.96 2.02 35.90
N LEU A 153 14.24 2.14 36.27
CA LEU A 153 14.72 2.08 37.65
C LEU A 153 14.22 0.85 38.45
N GLY A 154 14.09 -0.30 37.79
CA GLY A 154 13.58 -1.53 38.40
C GLY A 154 12.07 -1.63 38.50
N LEU A 155 11.32 -0.62 38.09
CA LEU A 155 9.85 -0.59 38.10
C LEU A 155 9.30 -0.87 36.68
N HIS A 156 8.32 -1.76 36.59
CA HIS A 156 7.57 -1.97 35.38
C HIS A 156 6.60 -0.80 35.13
N THR A 157 6.75 -0.12 34.01
CA THR A 157 5.96 1.06 33.68
C THR A 157 5.72 1.10 32.14
N THR A 158 5.09 2.15 31.67
CA THR A 158 4.83 2.36 30.24
C THR A 158 5.49 3.64 29.77
N ALA A 159 6.24 3.54 28.69
CA ALA A 159 6.67 4.71 27.92
C ALA A 159 5.56 5.01 26.89
N ALA A 160 5.16 6.27 26.81
CA ALA A 160 4.18 6.75 25.85
C ALA A 160 4.79 7.90 25.04
N LEU A 161 4.62 7.83 23.71
CA LEU A 161 5.01 8.88 22.76
C LEU A 161 3.75 9.36 22.06
N ALA A 162 3.51 10.66 22.07
CA ALA A 162 2.42 11.29 21.32
C ALA A 162 3.01 12.07 20.14
N GLY A 163 2.33 12.07 19.01
CA GLY A 163 2.80 12.75 17.81
C GLY A 163 1.90 12.53 16.59
N THR A 164 2.48 12.70 15.41
CA THR A 164 1.81 12.59 14.12
C THR A 164 2.64 11.75 13.14
N PHE A 165 2.02 11.25 12.09
CA PHE A 165 2.74 10.62 10.98
C PHE A 165 3.04 11.64 9.88
N ARG A 166 4.22 11.52 9.25
CA ARG A 166 4.61 12.33 8.09
C ARG A 166 5.42 11.50 7.09
N PRO A 167 5.26 11.75 5.77
CA PRO A 167 6.17 11.20 4.78
C PRO A 167 7.61 11.62 5.10
N ASN A 168 8.56 10.68 4.98
CA ASN A 168 9.97 10.97 5.19
C ASN A 168 10.50 11.87 4.06
N ALA A 169 11.08 13.01 4.40
CA ALA A 169 11.53 14.00 3.41
C ALA A 169 12.70 13.51 2.53
N ALA A 170 13.52 12.57 3.02
CA ALA A 170 14.64 12.01 2.28
C ALA A 170 14.27 10.78 1.44
N ASP A 171 13.20 10.06 1.84
CA ASP A 171 12.74 8.87 1.17
C ASP A 171 11.20 8.78 1.28
N LEU A 172 10.52 9.29 0.27
CA LEU A 172 9.06 9.34 0.23
C LEU A 172 8.37 7.96 0.15
N SER A 173 9.12 6.86 0.05
CA SER A 173 8.58 5.51 0.24
C SER A 173 8.39 5.13 1.71
N ARG A 174 8.78 6.01 2.64
CA ARG A 174 8.74 5.79 4.09
C ARG A 174 7.83 6.77 4.80
N LEU A 175 7.23 6.29 5.87
CA LEU A 175 6.42 7.07 6.80
C LEU A 175 7.13 7.14 8.14
N ASP A 176 7.34 8.34 8.65
CA ASP A 176 7.94 8.57 9.96
C ASP A 176 6.92 9.05 10.98
N PHE A 177 7.19 8.73 12.24
CA PHE A 177 6.51 9.28 13.41
C PHE A 177 7.27 10.53 13.90
N VAL A 178 6.58 11.65 13.89
CA VAL A 178 7.09 12.93 14.41
C VAL A 178 6.54 13.11 15.82
N THR A 179 7.41 12.95 16.81
CA THR A 179 7.04 13.03 18.22
C THR A 179 6.82 14.47 18.65
N GLU A 180 5.69 14.72 19.30
CA GLU A 180 5.32 16.01 19.91
C GLU A 180 5.55 15.99 21.42
N GLY A 181 5.52 14.78 22.03
CA GLY A 181 5.78 14.60 23.45
C GLY A 181 6.04 13.15 23.80
N ALA A 182 6.75 12.93 24.91
CA ALA A 182 7.00 11.60 25.44
C ALA A 182 7.02 11.61 26.97
N GLN A 183 6.56 10.52 27.57
CA GLN A 183 6.52 10.33 29.03
C GLN A 183 6.79 8.88 29.42
N VAL A 184 7.29 8.68 30.64
CA VAL A 184 7.44 7.37 31.27
C VAL A 184 6.82 7.42 32.65
N GLY A 185 5.83 6.57 32.90
CA GLY A 185 5.08 6.56 34.17
C GLY A 185 4.40 7.91 34.47
N GLY A 186 4.00 8.67 33.45
CA GLY A 186 3.42 10.00 33.59
C GLY A 186 4.43 11.15 33.76
N VAL A 187 5.74 10.86 33.77
CA VAL A 187 6.79 11.88 33.89
C VAL A 187 7.31 12.23 32.47
N PRO A 188 7.29 13.51 32.07
CA PRO A 188 7.80 13.92 30.77
C PRO A 188 9.29 13.59 30.60
N LEU A 189 9.66 13.13 29.40
CA LEU A 189 11.05 12.83 29.06
C LEU A 189 11.79 14.05 28.51
N PRO A 190 13.10 14.19 28.83
CA PRO A 190 13.96 15.15 28.15
C PRO A 190 14.05 14.92 26.65
N ALA A 191 14.20 15.99 25.85
CA ALA A 191 14.22 15.96 24.40
C ALA A 191 15.22 14.94 23.80
N ALA A 192 16.40 14.75 24.42
CA ALA A 192 17.38 13.77 23.97
C ALA A 192 16.84 12.32 23.99
N LEU A 193 16.09 11.96 25.03
CA LEU A 193 15.48 10.64 25.15
C LEU A 193 14.26 10.50 24.24
N VAL A 194 13.51 11.57 24.02
CA VAL A 194 12.41 11.63 23.04
C VAL A 194 12.94 11.31 21.64
N ASN A 195 14.03 11.95 21.21
CA ASN A 195 14.62 11.72 19.90
C ASN A 195 15.14 10.27 19.73
N LEU A 196 15.73 9.71 20.78
CA LEU A 196 16.17 8.31 20.77
C LEU A 196 14.99 7.35 20.60
N ALA A 197 13.92 7.56 21.34
CA ALA A 197 12.71 6.74 21.27
C ALA A 197 12.01 6.87 19.90
N ALA A 198 11.91 8.09 19.36
CA ALA A 198 11.38 8.31 18.00
C ALA A 198 12.24 7.62 16.93
N GLY A 199 13.57 7.66 17.07
CA GLY A 199 14.49 6.95 16.17
C GLY A 199 14.33 5.43 16.18
N ALA A 200 14.00 4.83 17.33
CA ALA A 200 13.72 3.40 17.43
C ALA A 200 12.40 3.01 16.72
N LEU A 201 11.41 3.93 16.68
CA LEU A 201 10.13 3.70 16.02
C LEU A 201 10.23 3.93 14.50
N ASN A 202 11.08 4.86 14.05
CA ASN A 202 11.18 5.24 12.64
C ASN A 202 12.07 4.30 11.78
N PRO A 203 11.74 4.11 10.50
CA PRO A 203 10.46 4.47 9.88
C PRO A 203 9.31 3.61 10.43
N VAL A 204 8.12 4.21 10.57
CA VAL A 204 6.92 3.48 11.02
C VAL A 204 6.48 2.48 9.96
N ILE A 205 6.38 2.92 8.70
CA ILE A 205 6.06 2.09 7.54
C ILE A 205 7.15 2.29 6.48
N SER A 206 7.54 1.19 5.81
CA SER A 206 8.39 1.23 4.63
C SER A 206 7.71 0.49 3.49
N LEU A 207 7.52 1.18 2.37
CA LEU A 207 6.98 0.65 1.11
C LEU A 207 8.09 0.36 0.09
N ALA A 208 9.37 0.52 0.48
CA ALA A 208 10.53 0.37 -0.40
C ALA A 208 10.68 -1.05 -0.97
N ASP A 209 10.21 -2.08 -0.24
CA ASP A 209 10.32 -3.48 -0.64
C ASP A 209 9.16 -3.95 -1.55
N LEU A 210 8.23 -3.06 -1.88
CA LEU A 210 7.12 -3.39 -2.77
C LEU A 210 7.59 -3.47 -4.23
N LYS A 211 6.91 -4.28 -5.02
CA LYS A 211 7.26 -4.52 -6.44
C LYS A 211 7.18 -3.25 -7.29
N ALA A 212 6.25 -2.37 -6.99
CA ALA A 212 6.10 -1.08 -7.63
C ALA A 212 6.61 0.01 -6.69
N PRO A 213 7.47 0.94 -7.15
CA PRO A 213 7.88 2.09 -6.36
C PRO A 213 6.67 2.97 -6.02
N LEU A 214 6.43 3.15 -4.72
CA LEU A 214 5.35 3.98 -4.20
C LEU A 214 5.95 5.23 -3.53
N THR A 215 5.32 6.37 -3.78
CA THR A 215 5.68 7.66 -3.18
C THR A 215 4.51 8.16 -2.35
N ILE A 216 4.71 8.29 -1.04
CA ILE A 216 3.71 8.84 -0.12
C ILE A 216 3.76 10.37 -0.22
N THR A 217 2.66 10.99 -0.62
CA THR A 217 2.57 12.46 -0.77
C THR A 217 1.82 13.12 0.38
N ALA A 218 0.90 12.40 1.00
CA ALA A 218 0.15 12.87 2.15
C ALA A 218 -0.21 11.71 3.08
N THR A 219 -0.43 12.02 4.35
CA THR A 219 -0.90 11.10 5.36
C THR A 219 -1.81 11.81 6.35
N GLY A 220 -2.71 11.08 6.95
CA GLY A 220 -3.61 11.56 7.99
C GLY A 220 -4.05 10.42 8.91
N VAL A 221 -4.68 10.79 10.02
CA VAL A 221 -5.37 9.85 10.90
C VAL A 221 -6.78 10.36 11.12
N GLU A 222 -7.76 9.56 10.73
CA GLU A 222 -9.18 9.88 10.86
C GLU A 222 -9.95 8.64 11.28
N HIS A 223 -10.85 8.79 12.24
CA HIS A 223 -11.73 7.71 12.73
C HIS A 223 -10.97 6.42 13.12
N GLY A 224 -9.81 6.58 13.76
CA GLY A 224 -8.99 5.44 14.19
C GLY A 224 -8.28 4.69 13.05
N ARG A 225 -8.15 5.30 11.89
CA ARG A 225 -7.48 4.74 10.70
C ARG A 225 -6.37 5.66 10.22
N LEU A 226 -5.25 5.06 9.86
CA LEU A 226 -4.20 5.72 9.11
C LEU A 226 -4.61 5.81 7.65
N ILE A 227 -4.55 7.00 7.08
CA ILE A 227 -4.79 7.28 5.66
C ILE A 227 -3.43 7.57 4.99
N LEU A 228 -3.14 6.88 3.91
CA LEU A 228 -1.97 7.09 3.06
C LEU A 228 -2.42 7.50 1.66
N GLN A 229 -1.85 8.57 1.13
CA GLN A 229 -2.08 8.99 -0.24
C GLN A 229 -0.76 9.16 -0.97
N GLY A 230 -0.75 8.86 -2.26
CA GLY A 230 0.48 8.95 -3.02
C GLY A 230 0.35 8.62 -4.50
N THR A 231 1.52 8.39 -5.10
CA THR A 231 1.65 8.00 -6.50
C THR A 231 2.44 6.71 -6.63
N ALA A 232 2.19 5.95 -7.70
CA ALA A 232 2.94 4.75 -8.04
C ALA A 232 3.65 4.95 -9.37
N ASP A 233 4.91 4.52 -9.45
CA ASP A 233 5.63 4.41 -10.73
C ASP A 233 5.54 2.97 -11.23
N LEU A 234 4.70 2.75 -12.23
CA LEU A 234 4.50 1.44 -12.85
C LEU A 234 5.39 1.21 -14.06
N SER A 235 6.24 2.17 -14.44
CA SER A 235 7.11 2.09 -15.62
C SER A 235 8.07 0.89 -15.56
N GLY A 236 8.56 0.54 -14.38
CA GLY A 236 9.40 -0.64 -14.15
C GLY A 236 8.71 -1.98 -14.40
N LEU A 237 7.38 -2.03 -14.35
CA LEU A 237 6.60 -3.23 -14.66
C LEU A 237 6.41 -3.43 -16.18
N LEU A 238 6.65 -2.39 -16.98
CA LEU A 238 6.51 -2.41 -18.44
C LEU A 238 7.69 -3.09 -19.15
N GLN A 239 8.84 -3.23 -18.45
CA GLN A 239 10.11 -3.68 -19.05
C GLN A 239 10.43 -5.17 -18.82
N LYS A 240 9.57 -5.92 -18.15
CA LYS A 240 9.80 -7.35 -17.84
C LYS A 240 8.92 -8.28 -18.70
#